data_4e3a5d3338d99ed213db046bcef44e1c
#
_entry.id   4e3a5d3338d99ed213db046bcef44e1c
#
_cell.length_a   1.000
_cell.length_b   1.000
_cell.length_c   1.000
_cell.angle_alpha   90.00
_cell.angle_beta   90.00
_cell.angle_gamma   90.00
#
_symmetry.space_group_name_H-M   'P 1'
#
loop_
_entity.id
_entity.type
_entity.pdbx_description
1 polymer ?
#
loop_
_entity_poly.entity_id
_entity_poly.type
_entity_poly.pdbx_seq_one_letter_code
_entity_poly.pdbx_strand_id
1 'polypeptide(L)'
;MKTVLIWLALCFGTLMTTCANGTAYLFSYFINDSKDGLHLAYSYDGLNWMPLNGGQSYLIPSVGKDKLMRDPSICQAPDGTFHMVWTSSWTDRIIGHASSRDLIHWSEQQAIPVMMHEPTAHNCWAPKLFYDEPSQTYYIFWATTIPGRHKEIPTSESEKGLNHRIYYVTTKDFCTFSKTKMFFNPDFSVIDAAIVKDPKLGDLIMIVKNENSNPPEKNLRVTRTKKIEKGFPTKVSAPITGKYWAEGPAPLFVGDTLYVYFDKYRDHRYGAVRSLDHGETWEDVSDQVSFPRGIRHGTAFVVDASVVEALIANRTYNPLIPDNVADPSVSKFGDTYYLYGTTDLDYGLERAGTPVVWKSKDFVNWSFEGSHISDFDWSKGYEYTNDKGEKKKGYFRYWAPGRVIEHDGKFYLYVTFVKPGDKMGTYVLVADHPEGPFRFIEGKGLFVSGEEVDSPAIIDDIDGEPFIDDDGTGYIFWRRRNAARLSADRLHLDGEPVTLKTARQGYSEGPLMFKRKGIYYYVYTLSGNQNYVNAYMMSRESPLSGFVKPEGNDIFLFSAPENQVWGPGHGNIFYDEKTDEYIFLYLEYGDGGTT
;
A
#
# COMPACT_ATOMS: atom_id res chain seq x y z
N MET A 1 -50.95 -3.15 -42.04
CA MET A 1 -49.56 -2.81 -41.72
C MET A 1 -49.38 -2.86 -40.21
N LYS A 2 -48.75 -3.94 -39.71
CA LYS A 2 -48.47 -4.10 -38.26
C LYS A 2 -47.01 -3.73 -38.05
N THR A 3 -46.78 -2.68 -37.27
CA THR A 3 -45.45 -2.22 -36.87
C THR A 3 -44.99 -3.06 -35.69
N VAL A 4 -43.91 -3.81 -35.87
CA VAL A 4 -43.23 -4.59 -34.82
C VAL A 4 -42.14 -3.67 -34.22
N LEU A 5 -42.32 -3.30 -32.97
CA LEU A 5 -41.24 -2.68 -32.17
C LEU A 5 -40.32 -3.79 -31.62
N ILE A 6 -39.08 -3.79 -32.06
CA ILE A 6 -38.03 -4.64 -31.49
C ILE A 6 -37.39 -3.84 -30.35
N TRP A 7 -37.55 -4.33 -29.11
CA TRP A 7 -36.81 -3.87 -27.96
C TRP A 7 -35.44 -4.55 -27.97
N LEU A 8 -34.36 -3.78 -28.20
CA LEU A 8 -33.01 -4.22 -27.92
C LEU A 8 -32.78 -4.01 -26.41
N ALA A 9 -32.82 -5.07 -25.63
CA ALA A 9 -32.32 -5.10 -24.28
C ALA A 9 -30.77 -5.19 -24.35
N LEU A 10 -30.10 -4.08 -24.16
CA LEU A 10 -28.67 -4.07 -23.86
C LEU A 10 -28.49 -4.61 -22.42
N CYS A 11 -28.20 -5.90 -22.33
CA CYS A 11 -27.64 -6.47 -21.12
C CYS A 11 -26.21 -5.94 -20.96
N PHE A 12 -26.01 -4.92 -20.14
CA PHE A 12 -24.72 -4.67 -19.51
C PHE A 12 -24.47 -5.82 -18.54
N GLY A 13 -23.85 -6.86 -19.02
CA GLY A 13 -23.27 -7.89 -18.19
C GLY A 13 -22.07 -7.28 -17.49
N THR A 14 -22.21 -6.99 -16.18
CA THR A 14 -21.07 -6.92 -15.28
C THR A 14 -20.32 -8.24 -15.45
N LEU A 15 -19.16 -8.19 -16.10
CA LEU A 15 -18.18 -9.27 -16.02
C LEU A 15 -17.71 -9.32 -14.55
N MET A 16 -18.48 -10.03 -13.71
CA MET A 16 -17.85 -10.73 -12.62
C MET A 16 -16.96 -11.75 -13.29
N THR A 17 -15.66 -11.52 -13.29
CA THR A 17 -14.68 -12.56 -13.57
C THR A 17 -14.87 -13.61 -12.49
N THR A 18 -15.74 -14.59 -12.76
CA THR A 18 -15.79 -15.82 -11.99
C THR A 18 -14.39 -16.42 -12.11
N CYS A 19 -13.68 -16.51 -10.99
CA CYS A 19 -12.44 -17.26 -10.90
C CYS A 19 -12.67 -18.63 -11.53
N ALA A 20 -12.04 -18.88 -12.68
CA ALA A 20 -12.04 -20.19 -13.27
C ALA A 20 -11.31 -21.12 -12.30
N ASN A 21 -12.03 -22.09 -11.72
CA ASN A 21 -11.50 -23.23 -10.97
C ASN A 21 -10.77 -22.97 -9.65
N GLY A 22 -11.26 -22.12 -8.77
CA GLY A 22 -10.73 -22.08 -7.41
C GLY A 22 -9.25 -21.63 -7.29
N THR A 23 -8.70 -20.94 -8.28
CA THR A 23 -7.29 -20.46 -8.29
C THR A 23 -7.20 -19.02 -7.77
N ALA A 24 -6.21 -18.77 -6.92
CA ALA A 24 -5.84 -17.44 -6.45
C ALA A 24 -4.31 -17.30 -6.45
N TYR A 25 -3.84 -16.07 -6.27
CA TYR A 25 -2.42 -15.74 -6.28
C TYR A 25 -2.04 -15.11 -4.95
N LEU A 26 -0.88 -15.49 -4.43
CA LEU A 26 -0.27 -14.88 -3.25
C LEU A 26 1.05 -14.21 -3.61
N PHE A 27 1.36 -13.15 -2.88
CA PHE A 27 2.61 -12.43 -2.96
C PHE A 27 3.23 -12.33 -1.57
N SER A 28 4.39 -12.94 -1.35
CA SER A 28 5.18 -12.73 -0.14
C SER A 28 6.03 -11.49 -0.30
N TYR A 29 6.11 -10.64 0.71
CA TYR A 29 6.90 -9.41 0.65
C TYR A 29 7.38 -8.97 2.04
N PHE A 30 8.25 -7.97 2.07
CA PHE A 30 8.64 -7.25 3.27
C PHE A 30 8.40 -5.76 3.07
N ILE A 31 8.38 -5.00 4.16
CA ILE A 31 8.25 -3.55 4.16
C ILE A 31 9.40 -2.90 4.92
N ASN A 32 9.61 -1.59 4.72
CA ASN A 32 10.55 -0.75 5.47
C ASN A 32 11.96 -1.34 5.63
N ASP A 33 12.43 -1.46 6.88
CA ASP A 33 13.75 -1.99 7.24
C ASP A 33 13.80 -3.53 7.31
N SER A 34 12.67 -4.21 7.02
CA SER A 34 12.54 -5.67 7.01
C SER A 34 12.72 -6.38 8.36
N LYS A 35 12.55 -5.68 9.45
CA LYS A 35 12.62 -6.24 10.81
C LYS A 35 11.28 -6.73 11.33
N ASP A 36 10.21 -6.19 10.82
CA ASP A 36 8.84 -6.60 11.15
C ASP A 36 8.44 -7.95 10.53
N GLY A 37 9.08 -8.35 9.43
CA GLY A 37 9.02 -9.72 8.95
C GLY A 37 8.22 -9.97 7.68
N LEU A 38 7.56 -11.13 7.61
CA LEU A 38 6.81 -11.62 6.45
C LEU A 38 5.46 -10.95 6.35
N HIS A 39 5.20 -10.36 5.19
CA HIS A 39 3.87 -9.91 4.77
C HIS A 39 3.35 -10.72 3.59
N LEU A 40 2.03 -10.81 3.46
CA LEU A 40 1.37 -11.46 2.35
C LEU A 40 0.33 -10.53 1.73
N ALA A 41 0.24 -10.57 0.41
CA ALA A 41 -0.86 -9.99 -0.35
C ALA A 41 -1.49 -11.06 -1.24
N TYR A 42 -2.75 -10.89 -1.61
CA TYR A 42 -3.45 -11.79 -2.52
C TYR A 42 -4.03 -11.05 -3.71
N SER A 43 -4.27 -11.81 -4.77
CA SER A 43 -4.97 -11.34 -5.97
C SER A 43 -5.76 -12.50 -6.59
N TYR A 44 -6.87 -12.16 -7.27
CA TYR A 44 -7.61 -13.11 -8.10
C TYR A 44 -7.40 -12.89 -9.60
N ASP A 45 -6.80 -11.78 -9.97
CA ASP A 45 -6.61 -11.38 -11.38
C ASP A 45 -5.13 -11.14 -11.76
N GLY A 46 -4.22 -11.18 -10.78
CA GLY A 46 -2.80 -10.84 -10.96
C GLY A 46 -2.52 -9.36 -11.18
N LEU A 47 -3.54 -8.50 -11.16
CA LEU A 47 -3.40 -7.05 -11.35
C LEU A 47 -3.61 -6.27 -10.07
N ASN A 48 -4.61 -6.67 -9.29
CA ASN A 48 -4.99 -6.00 -8.05
C ASN A 48 -4.56 -6.84 -6.84
N TRP A 49 -3.54 -6.38 -6.12
CA TRP A 49 -2.97 -7.06 -4.97
C TRP A 49 -3.41 -6.41 -3.68
N MET A 50 -4.06 -7.17 -2.81
CA MET A 50 -4.62 -6.72 -1.54
C MET A 50 -3.83 -7.27 -0.37
N PRO A 51 -3.47 -6.46 0.63
CA PRO A 51 -2.75 -6.95 1.81
C PRO A 51 -3.62 -7.91 2.62
N LEU A 52 -3.00 -8.93 3.19
CA LEU A 52 -3.61 -9.85 4.16
C LEU A 52 -3.24 -9.44 5.58
N ASN A 53 -3.98 -9.98 6.56
CA ASN A 53 -3.78 -9.77 8.00
C ASN A 53 -3.77 -8.27 8.40
N GLY A 54 -4.56 -7.43 7.72
CA GLY A 54 -4.52 -5.98 7.95
C GLY A 54 -3.14 -5.36 7.71
N GLY A 55 -2.29 -6.01 6.89
CA GLY A 55 -0.91 -5.62 6.64
C GLY A 55 0.08 -5.95 7.76
N GLN A 56 -0.35 -6.62 8.83
CA GLN A 56 0.54 -7.07 9.89
C GLN A 56 1.40 -8.27 9.44
N SER A 57 2.56 -8.40 10.05
CA SER A 57 3.47 -9.50 9.78
C SER A 57 2.92 -10.85 10.23
N TYR A 58 3.19 -11.89 9.45
CA TYR A 58 2.91 -13.29 9.79
C TYR A 58 4.07 -14.00 10.49
N LEU A 59 5.30 -13.49 10.37
CA LEU A 59 6.48 -14.09 10.99
C LEU A 59 7.57 -13.03 11.16
N ILE A 60 7.93 -12.75 12.41
CA ILE A 60 9.03 -11.83 12.75
C ILE A 60 10.36 -12.58 12.66
N PRO A 61 11.41 -12.04 12.00
CA PRO A 61 12.69 -12.74 11.84
C PRO A 61 13.44 -12.87 13.17
N SER A 62 14.00 -14.06 13.42
CA SER A 62 14.78 -14.35 14.62
C SER A 62 16.20 -14.85 14.34
N VAL A 63 16.48 -15.25 13.08
CA VAL A 63 17.79 -15.79 12.67
C VAL A 63 18.61 -14.78 11.89
N GLY A 64 19.93 -15.00 11.84
CA GLY A 64 20.88 -14.13 11.16
C GLY A 64 21.41 -13.00 12.02
N LYS A 65 22.51 -12.42 11.58
CA LYS A 65 23.24 -11.37 12.32
C LYS A 65 22.38 -10.14 12.58
N ASP A 66 21.65 -9.69 11.55
CA ASP A 66 20.85 -8.46 11.61
C ASP A 66 19.37 -8.74 11.86
N LYS A 67 18.96 -10.02 11.89
CA LYS A 67 17.56 -10.47 12.04
C LYS A 67 16.62 -9.74 11.07
N LEU A 68 16.98 -9.75 9.79
CA LEU A 68 16.16 -9.18 8.73
C LEU A 68 15.34 -10.28 8.05
N MET A 69 14.21 -9.91 7.47
CA MET A 69 13.47 -10.75 6.53
C MET A 69 13.29 -9.96 5.23
N ARG A 70 14.32 -10.03 4.37
CA ARG A 70 14.26 -9.44 3.04
C ARG A 70 14.04 -10.52 2.01
N ASP A 71 13.41 -10.15 0.91
CA ASP A 71 13.25 -11.01 -0.28
C ASP A 71 12.57 -12.37 0.01
N PRO A 72 11.52 -12.46 0.87
CA PRO A 72 10.93 -13.73 1.24
C PRO A 72 10.46 -14.50 0.01
N SER A 73 10.94 -15.74 -0.14
CA SER A 73 10.59 -16.61 -1.25
C SER A 73 9.87 -17.84 -0.75
N ILE A 74 8.62 -18.01 -1.14
CA ILE A 74 7.75 -19.11 -0.75
C ILE A 74 7.53 -20.04 -1.93
N CYS A 75 7.59 -21.35 -1.67
CA CYS A 75 7.25 -22.41 -2.59
C CYS A 75 6.39 -23.45 -1.88
N GLN A 76 5.26 -23.85 -2.48
CA GLN A 76 4.44 -24.93 -1.94
C GLN A 76 4.97 -26.28 -2.40
N ALA A 77 5.17 -27.19 -1.46
CA ALA A 77 5.55 -28.58 -1.70
C ALA A 77 4.34 -29.41 -2.19
N PRO A 78 4.58 -30.56 -2.85
CA PRO A 78 3.50 -31.46 -3.26
C PRO A 78 2.64 -32.01 -2.11
N ASP A 79 3.16 -32.04 -0.89
CA ASP A 79 2.44 -32.46 0.32
C ASP A 79 1.63 -31.30 0.96
N GLY A 80 1.59 -30.15 0.31
CA GLY A 80 0.88 -28.95 0.77
C GLY A 80 1.68 -28.06 1.72
N THR A 81 2.90 -28.45 2.14
CA THR A 81 3.75 -27.62 3.00
C THR A 81 4.31 -26.43 2.23
N PHE A 82 4.23 -25.25 2.80
CA PHE A 82 4.89 -24.05 2.30
C PHE A 82 6.29 -23.95 2.94
N HIS A 83 7.32 -23.87 2.12
CA HIS A 83 8.69 -23.58 2.55
C HIS A 83 9.04 -22.16 2.15
N MET A 84 9.70 -21.44 3.06
CA MET A 84 10.15 -20.07 2.84
C MET A 84 11.64 -19.94 3.12
N VAL A 85 12.35 -19.20 2.26
CA VAL A 85 13.71 -18.73 2.50
C VAL A 85 13.78 -17.21 2.37
N TRP A 86 14.74 -16.58 3.07
CA TRP A 86 14.89 -15.13 3.05
C TRP A 86 16.32 -14.67 3.34
N THR A 87 16.62 -13.42 2.96
CA THR A 87 17.86 -12.72 3.33
C THR A 87 17.77 -12.31 4.80
N SER A 88 18.67 -12.82 5.63
CA SER A 88 18.64 -12.60 7.09
C SER A 88 19.56 -11.47 7.57
N SER A 89 20.44 -10.96 6.68
CA SER A 89 21.42 -9.91 6.99
C SER A 89 22.00 -9.30 5.72
N TRP A 90 22.51 -8.08 5.83
CA TRP A 90 23.27 -7.46 4.75
C TRP A 90 24.63 -8.11 4.49
N THR A 91 25.24 -8.68 5.51
CA THR A 91 26.63 -9.18 5.46
C THR A 91 26.79 -10.53 6.16
N ASP A 92 25.90 -11.48 5.91
CA ASP A 92 25.95 -12.81 6.49
C ASP A 92 26.18 -13.90 5.42
N ARG A 93 26.60 -15.08 5.86
CA ARG A 93 26.89 -16.25 5.04
C ARG A 93 25.85 -17.36 5.19
N ILE A 94 24.71 -16.98 5.75
CA ILE A 94 23.54 -17.83 5.93
C ILE A 94 22.33 -17.23 5.23
N ILE A 95 21.32 -18.04 5.04
CA ILE A 95 19.95 -17.62 4.71
C ILE A 95 19.00 -18.14 5.77
N GLY A 96 17.87 -17.48 5.95
CA GLY A 96 16.79 -17.97 6.83
C GLY A 96 15.90 -18.98 6.12
N HIS A 97 15.30 -19.90 6.89
CA HIS A 97 14.29 -20.86 6.44
C HIS A 97 13.24 -21.08 7.52
N ALA A 98 11.99 -21.25 7.11
CA ALA A 98 10.88 -21.75 7.92
C ALA A 98 9.86 -22.44 7.02
N SER A 99 8.97 -23.26 7.62
CA SER A 99 7.89 -23.93 6.91
C SER A 99 6.55 -23.71 7.62
N SER A 100 5.45 -23.83 6.84
CA SER A 100 4.09 -23.69 7.33
C SER A 100 3.14 -24.60 6.56
N ARG A 101 2.03 -24.98 7.18
CA ARG A 101 0.93 -25.71 6.52
C ARG A 101 -0.21 -24.78 6.11
N ASP A 102 -0.25 -23.57 6.67
CA ASP A 102 -1.38 -22.65 6.54
C ASP A 102 -0.98 -21.19 6.29
N LEU A 103 0.35 -20.91 6.19
CA LEU A 103 0.93 -19.57 6.05
C LEU A 103 0.73 -18.65 7.26
N ILE A 104 0.09 -19.14 8.32
CA ILE A 104 -0.20 -18.43 9.57
C ILE A 104 0.74 -18.90 10.67
N HIS A 105 0.80 -20.23 10.88
CA HIS A 105 1.63 -20.86 11.90
C HIS A 105 2.92 -21.39 11.24
N TRP A 106 4.04 -20.82 11.64
CA TRP A 106 5.35 -21.12 11.08
C TRP A 106 6.18 -21.98 12.03
N SER A 107 6.99 -22.87 11.48
CA SER A 107 7.96 -23.65 12.26
C SER A 107 8.98 -22.75 12.94
N GLU A 108 9.77 -23.33 13.84
CA GLU A 108 11.00 -22.70 14.30
C GLU A 108 11.87 -22.30 13.11
N GLN A 109 12.44 -21.10 13.18
CA GLN A 109 13.28 -20.56 12.11
C GLN A 109 14.67 -21.19 12.14
N GLN A 110 15.18 -21.55 10.98
CA GLN A 110 16.47 -22.17 10.79
C GLN A 110 17.42 -21.26 10.02
N ALA A 111 18.69 -21.26 10.43
CA ALA A 111 19.77 -20.64 9.69
C ALA A 111 20.46 -21.69 8.81
N ILE A 112 20.36 -21.59 7.48
CA ILE A 112 21.02 -22.49 6.55
C ILE A 112 22.41 -21.93 6.21
N PRO A 113 23.52 -22.64 6.54
CA PRO A 113 24.88 -22.12 6.43
C PRO A 113 25.45 -22.28 5.00
N VAL A 114 24.79 -21.65 4.02
CA VAL A 114 25.03 -21.84 2.58
C VAL A 114 26.41 -21.39 2.09
N MET A 115 27.06 -20.40 2.73
CA MET A 115 28.38 -19.86 2.36
C MET A 115 29.40 -19.93 3.49
N MET A 116 29.18 -20.71 4.54
CA MET A 116 30.10 -20.79 5.68
C MET A 116 31.46 -21.44 5.30
N HIS A 117 31.50 -22.25 4.25
CA HIS A 117 32.73 -22.86 3.70
C HIS A 117 33.61 -21.86 2.94
N GLU A 118 33.11 -20.65 2.67
CA GLU A 118 33.82 -19.57 1.97
C GLU A 118 33.98 -18.38 2.93
N PRO A 119 35.12 -18.28 3.66
CA PRO A 119 35.29 -17.28 4.72
C PRO A 119 35.22 -15.82 4.24
N THR A 120 35.49 -15.58 2.96
CA THR A 120 35.49 -14.24 2.36
C THR A 120 34.20 -13.87 1.66
N ALA A 121 33.22 -14.77 1.62
CA ALA A 121 31.90 -14.44 1.09
C ALA A 121 31.27 -13.28 1.88
N HIS A 122 30.83 -12.25 1.16
CA HIS A 122 30.37 -11.01 1.76
C HIS A 122 28.91 -11.09 2.21
N ASN A 123 28.07 -11.76 1.43
CA ASN A 123 26.61 -11.73 1.59
C ASN A 123 25.93 -12.97 1.00
N CYS A 124 24.66 -13.16 1.36
CA CYS A 124 23.74 -14.11 0.73
C CYS A 124 22.40 -13.41 0.50
N TRP A 125 22.24 -12.74 -0.65
CA TRP A 125 21.10 -11.88 -0.94
C TRP A 125 20.07 -12.53 -1.84
N ALA A 126 18.81 -12.16 -1.61
CA ALA A 126 17.64 -12.53 -2.41
C ALA A 126 17.59 -14.04 -2.72
N PRO A 127 17.59 -14.92 -1.69
CA PRO A 127 17.43 -16.34 -1.94
C PRO A 127 16.06 -16.62 -2.53
N LYS A 128 16.02 -17.53 -3.51
CA LYS A 128 14.77 -18.00 -4.11
C LYS A 128 14.70 -19.52 -4.07
N LEU A 129 13.48 -20.02 -3.93
CA LEU A 129 13.12 -21.43 -3.97
C LEU A 129 12.53 -21.79 -5.33
N PHE A 130 12.97 -22.93 -5.88
CA PHE A 130 12.32 -23.58 -7.01
C PHE A 130 12.25 -25.09 -6.75
N TYR A 131 11.05 -25.68 -6.84
CA TYR A 131 10.87 -27.11 -6.74
C TYR A 131 10.85 -27.74 -8.13
N ASP A 132 11.83 -28.63 -8.37
CA ASP A 132 11.92 -29.41 -9.60
C ASP A 132 11.16 -30.72 -9.42
N GLU A 133 9.93 -30.78 -9.93
CA GLU A 133 9.05 -31.95 -9.81
C GLU A 133 9.69 -33.25 -10.36
N PRO A 134 10.37 -33.24 -11.53
CA PRO A 134 10.96 -34.49 -12.08
C PRO A 134 12.01 -35.12 -11.16
N SER A 135 12.82 -34.34 -10.48
CA SER A 135 13.83 -34.82 -9.55
C SER A 135 13.38 -34.85 -8.09
N GLN A 136 12.19 -34.32 -7.79
CA GLN A 136 11.66 -34.13 -6.43
C GLN A 136 12.68 -33.42 -5.53
N THR A 137 13.24 -32.30 -6.03
CA THR A 137 14.35 -31.61 -5.40
C THR A 137 14.10 -30.11 -5.38
N TYR A 138 14.34 -29.49 -4.23
CA TYR A 138 14.35 -28.05 -4.10
C TYR A 138 15.70 -27.50 -4.49
N TYR A 139 15.69 -26.48 -5.33
CA TYR A 139 16.83 -25.63 -5.64
C TYR A 139 16.68 -24.34 -4.85
N ILE A 140 17.67 -24.03 -4.02
CA ILE A 140 17.78 -22.78 -3.30
C ILE A 140 18.95 -22.03 -3.91
N PHE A 141 18.72 -20.86 -4.48
CA PHE A 141 19.76 -20.07 -5.14
C PHE A 141 19.71 -18.60 -4.67
N TRP A 142 20.87 -17.97 -4.56
CA TRP A 142 21.04 -16.64 -3.99
C TRP A 142 22.23 -15.93 -4.64
N ALA A 143 22.30 -14.59 -4.47
CA ALA A 143 23.41 -13.77 -4.92
C ALA A 143 24.49 -13.62 -3.84
N THR A 144 25.76 -13.84 -4.22
CA THR A 144 26.92 -13.66 -3.36
C THR A 144 28.06 -12.96 -4.09
N THR A 145 28.72 -12.02 -3.39
CA THR A 145 30.04 -11.51 -3.77
C THR A 145 31.12 -12.20 -2.95
N ILE A 146 32.16 -12.69 -3.64
CA ILE A 146 33.39 -13.16 -3.03
C ILE A 146 34.51 -12.21 -3.46
N PRO A 147 35.01 -11.34 -2.58
CA PRO A 147 36.04 -10.38 -2.92
C PRO A 147 37.26 -11.01 -3.61
N GLY A 148 37.66 -10.40 -4.70
CA GLY A 148 38.82 -10.87 -5.46
C GLY A 148 38.54 -11.98 -6.48
N ARG A 149 37.34 -12.57 -6.54
CA ARG A 149 36.91 -13.50 -7.60
C ARG A 149 36.28 -12.74 -8.78
N HIS A 150 36.27 -13.39 -9.93
CA HIS A 150 35.66 -12.91 -11.19
C HIS A 150 36.23 -11.58 -11.68
N LYS A 151 37.51 -11.32 -11.45
CA LYS A 151 38.21 -10.09 -11.87
C LYS A 151 38.25 -9.92 -13.40
N GLU A 152 38.10 -11.01 -14.15
CA GLU A 152 38.00 -11.05 -15.59
C GLU A 152 36.73 -10.39 -16.14
N ILE A 153 35.72 -10.23 -15.32
CA ILE A 153 34.47 -9.56 -15.65
C ILE A 153 34.50 -8.20 -14.97
N PRO A 154 34.80 -7.11 -15.71
CA PRO A 154 34.82 -5.79 -15.14
C PRO A 154 33.37 -5.41 -14.81
N THR A 155 33.10 -5.33 -13.55
CA THR A 155 31.88 -4.68 -13.08
C THR A 155 32.21 -3.25 -12.76
N SER A 156 31.33 -2.35 -13.17
CA SER A 156 31.36 -1.00 -12.69
C SER A 156 31.35 -1.01 -11.16
N GLU A 157 31.95 0.00 -10.55
CA GLU A 157 31.99 0.20 -9.11
C GLU A 157 30.60 0.54 -8.53
N SER A 158 29.58 -0.20 -8.93
CA SER A 158 28.31 -0.16 -8.24
C SER A 158 28.53 -0.78 -6.87
N GLU A 159 27.99 -0.17 -5.87
CA GLU A 159 27.93 -0.71 -4.53
C GLU A 159 29.29 -1.13 -3.96
N LYS A 160 30.28 -0.25 -4.04
CA LYS A 160 31.59 -0.45 -3.44
C LYS A 160 32.41 -1.62 -4.06
N GLY A 161 32.26 -1.88 -5.33
CA GLY A 161 33.00 -2.89 -6.05
C GLY A 161 32.47 -4.33 -5.87
N LEU A 162 31.22 -4.47 -5.43
CA LEU A 162 30.57 -5.78 -5.33
C LEU A 162 30.35 -6.38 -6.73
N ASN A 163 30.75 -7.63 -6.91
CA ASN A 163 30.64 -8.38 -8.16
C ASN A 163 29.93 -9.70 -7.91
N HIS A 164 28.61 -9.67 -7.88
CA HIS A 164 27.76 -10.78 -7.49
C HIS A 164 27.66 -11.85 -8.57
N ARG A 165 27.53 -13.10 -8.11
CA ARG A 165 27.13 -14.27 -8.91
C ARG A 165 26.06 -15.02 -8.18
N ILE A 166 25.28 -15.83 -8.93
CA ILE A 166 24.26 -16.68 -8.32
C ILE A 166 24.87 -18.03 -7.97
N TYR A 167 24.73 -18.41 -6.72
CA TYR A 167 25.13 -19.72 -6.17
C TYR A 167 23.88 -20.50 -5.79
N TYR A 168 23.99 -21.81 -5.60
CA TYR A 168 22.89 -22.67 -5.18
C TYR A 168 23.33 -23.86 -4.34
N VAL A 169 22.37 -24.39 -3.61
CA VAL A 169 22.33 -25.72 -3.02
C VAL A 169 21.05 -26.43 -3.41
N THR A 170 21.03 -27.75 -3.25
CA THR A 170 19.82 -28.55 -3.39
C THR A 170 19.50 -29.26 -2.09
N THR A 171 18.21 -29.50 -1.84
CA THR A 171 17.72 -30.30 -0.71
C THR A 171 16.43 -31.02 -1.09
N LYS A 172 16.11 -32.09 -0.35
CA LYS A 172 14.80 -32.77 -0.45
C LYS A 172 13.97 -32.63 0.83
N ASP A 173 14.60 -32.24 1.92
CA ASP A 173 14.05 -32.35 3.28
C ASP A 173 14.31 -31.11 4.17
N PHE A 174 15.01 -30.10 3.65
CA PHE A 174 15.49 -28.92 4.39
C PHE A 174 16.32 -29.24 5.64
N CYS A 175 16.81 -30.47 5.74
CA CYS A 175 17.73 -30.95 6.78
C CYS A 175 19.12 -31.24 6.22
N THR A 176 19.15 -31.79 5.01
CA THR A 176 20.40 -32.15 4.31
C THR A 176 20.52 -31.33 3.03
N PHE A 177 21.69 -30.76 2.82
CA PHE A 177 21.95 -29.88 1.68
C PHE A 177 23.15 -30.35 0.88
N SER A 178 23.10 -30.20 -0.45
CA SER A 178 24.25 -30.38 -1.30
C SER A 178 25.36 -29.37 -0.98
N LYS A 179 26.59 -29.64 -1.48
CA LYS A 179 27.63 -28.61 -1.49
C LYS A 179 27.18 -27.43 -2.36
N THR A 180 27.51 -26.21 -1.92
CA THR A 180 27.29 -25.00 -2.71
C THR A 180 28.05 -25.06 -4.04
N LYS A 181 27.37 -24.66 -5.10
CA LYS A 181 27.91 -24.57 -6.46
C LYS A 181 27.52 -23.25 -7.11
N MET A 182 28.27 -22.85 -8.14
CA MET A 182 27.89 -21.77 -9.03
C MET A 182 26.64 -22.16 -9.81
N PHE A 183 25.62 -21.30 -9.81
CA PHE A 183 24.39 -21.50 -10.55
C PHE A 183 24.38 -20.72 -11.86
N PHE A 184 24.74 -19.41 -11.79
CA PHE A 184 24.72 -18.53 -12.94
C PHE A 184 25.85 -17.50 -12.87
N ASN A 185 26.63 -17.41 -13.97
CA ASN A 185 27.82 -16.57 -14.08
C ASN A 185 27.84 -15.83 -15.44
N PRO A 186 27.03 -14.76 -15.59
CA PRO A 186 27.02 -13.93 -16.80
C PRO A 186 28.22 -12.97 -16.83
N ASP A 187 28.32 -12.18 -17.90
CA ASP A 187 29.36 -11.15 -18.12
C ASP A 187 29.07 -9.82 -17.38
N PHE A 188 28.21 -9.84 -16.37
CA PHE A 188 27.84 -8.69 -15.53
C PHE A 188 27.62 -9.10 -14.08
N SER A 189 27.59 -8.12 -13.16
CA SER A 189 27.18 -8.37 -11.78
C SER A 189 25.69 -8.70 -11.73
N VAL A 190 25.32 -9.85 -11.18
CA VAL A 190 23.95 -10.37 -11.22
C VAL A 190 23.41 -10.63 -9.83
N ILE A 191 22.19 -10.10 -9.56
CA ILE A 191 21.43 -10.39 -8.35
C ILE A 191 19.98 -10.75 -8.71
N ASP A 192 19.16 -11.05 -7.71
CA ASP A 192 17.71 -11.20 -7.79
C ASP A 192 17.26 -12.16 -8.90
N ALA A 193 17.82 -13.37 -8.95
CA ALA A 193 17.36 -14.39 -9.87
C ALA A 193 16.00 -14.97 -9.41
N ALA A 194 15.06 -15.16 -10.33
CA ALA A 194 13.80 -15.85 -10.08
C ALA A 194 13.43 -16.75 -11.26
N ILE A 195 12.86 -17.92 -10.97
CA ILE A 195 12.52 -18.94 -11.98
C ILE A 195 11.01 -19.19 -11.97
N VAL A 196 10.43 -19.27 -13.16
CA VAL A 196 9.06 -19.74 -13.39
C VAL A 196 9.06 -20.83 -14.46
N LYS A 197 8.20 -21.83 -14.31
CA LYS A 197 7.99 -22.88 -15.31
C LYS A 197 6.84 -22.45 -16.24
N ASP A 198 7.09 -22.46 -17.52
CA ASP A 198 6.06 -22.23 -18.54
C ASP A 198 5.05 -23.40 -18.52
N PRO A 199 3.77 -23.15 -18.27
CA PRO A 199 2.79 -24.22 -18.15
C PRO A 199 2.49 -24.93 -19.48
N LYS A 200 2.72 -24.28 -20.63
CA LYS A 200 2.49 -24.85 -21.96
C LYS A 200 3.73 -25.45 -22.58
N LEU A 201 4.83 -24.73 -22.56
CA LEU A 201 6.07 -25.14 -23.23
C LEU A 201 6.94 -26.03 -22.34
N GLY A 202 6.72 -25.99 -21.03
CA GLY A 202 7.51 -26.73 -20.04
C GLY A 202 8.91 -26.17 -19.85
N ASP A 203 9.23 -25.01 -20.45
CA ASP A 203 10.50 -24.31 -20.29
C ASP A 203 10.62 -23.68 -18.91
N LEU A 204 11.83 -23.64 -18.40
CA LEU A 204 12.17 -22.85 -17.22
C LEU A 204 12.67 -21.48 -17.68
N ILE A 205 11.98 -20.44 -17.28
CA ILE A 205 12.30 -19.05 -17.59
C ILE A 205 12.91 -18.45 -16.33
N MET A 206 14.15 -17.97 -16.41
CA MET A 206 14.82 -17.28 -15.32
C MET A 206 14.95 -15.80 -15.65
N ILE A 207 14.46 -14.97 -14.73
CA ILE A 207 14.60 -13.53 -14.76
C ILE A 207 15.70 -13.15 -13.78
N VAL A 208 16.62 -12.27 -14.20
CA VAL A 208 17.75 -11.80 -13.39
C VAL A 208 17.89 -10.30 -13.49
N LYS A 209 18.42 -9.67 -12.44
CA LYS A 209 18.78 -8.25 -12.46
C LYS A 209 20.23 -8.08 -12.87
N ASN A 210 20.47 -7.25 -13.90
CA ASN A 210 21.79 -6.71 -14.18
C ASN A 210 22.07 -5.56 -13.20
N GLU A 211 23.06 -5.75 -12.31
CA GLU A 211 23.37 -4.81 -11.23
C GLU A 211 24.44 -3.80 -11.61
N ASN A 212 24.96 -3.83 -12.84
CA ASN A 212 25.98 -2.87 -13.28
C ASN A 212 25.48 -1.42 -13.18
N SER A 213 26.35 -0.50 -12.72
CA SER A 213 26.02 0.90 -12.51
C SER A 213 26.80 1.88 -13.38
N ASN A 214 27.83 1.42 -14.12
CA ASN A 214 28.57 2.26 -15.06
C ASN A 214 28.92 1.50 -16.34
N PRO A 215 28.19 1.69 -17.47
CA PRO A 215 26.95 2.49 -17.52
C PRO A 215 25.86 1.88 -16.62
N PRO A 216 24.92 2.68 -16.12
CA PRO A 216 23.85 2.16 -15.29
C PRO A 216 22.92 1.27 -16.11
N GLU A 217 22.84 0.01 -15.72
CA GLU A 217 21.94 -0.99 -16.28
C GLU A 217 20.68 -1.13 -15.41
N LYS A 218 20.81 -1.65 -14.20
CA LYS A 218 19.74 -1.74 -13.20
C LYS A 218 18.38 -2.18 -13.79
N ASN A 219 18.42 -3.16 -14.69
CA ASN A 219 17.28 -3.68 -15.45
C ASN A 219 17.15 -5.19 -15.33
N LEU A 220 15.98 -5.70 -15.72
CA LEU A 220 15.69 -7.14 -15.71
C LEU A 220 15.95 -7.75 -17.10
N ARG A 221 16.45 -8.98 -17.09
CA ARG A 221 16.79 -9.75 -18.30
C ARG A 221 16.37 -11.19 -18.14
N VAL A 222 16.21 -11.91 -19.25
CA VAL A 222 15.67 -13.27 -19.31
C VAL A 222 16.67 -14.23 -19.93
N THR A 223 16.72 -15.46 -19.39
CA THR A 223 17.35 -16.63 -20.00
C THR A 223 16.49 -17.87 -19.78
N ARG A 224 16.68 -18.94 -20.55
CA ARG A 224 15.80 -20.12 -20.53
C ARG A 224 16.58 -21.41 -20.60
N THR A 225 16.00 -22.46 -20.02
CA THR A 225 16.47 -23.85 -20.14
C THR A 225 15.28 -24.82 -20.14
N LYS A 226 15.47 -25.99 -20.69
CA LYS A 226 14.51 -27.11 -20.58
C LYS A 226 14.62 -27.87 -19.26
N LYS A 227 15.79 -27.81 -18.62
CA LYS A 227 16.12 -28.64 -17.45
C LYS A 227 17.05 -27.88 -16.53
N ILE A 228 16.67 -27.74 -15.26
CA ILE A 228 17.45 -26.97 -14.29
C ILE A 228 18.84 -27.57 -14.04
N GLU A 229 18.98 -28.87 -14.07
CA GLU A 229 20.27 -29.56 -13.87
C GLU A 229 21.30 -29.31 -14.99
N LYS A 230 20.87 -28.81 -16.15
CA LYS A 230 21.74 -28.36 -17.24
C LYS A 230 22.23 -26.94 -17.08
N GLY A 231 21.68 -26.22 -16.10
CA GLY A 231 21.93 -24.80 -15.91
C GLY A 231 21.22 -23.92 -16.96
N PHE A 232 21.47 -22.64 -16.88
CA PHE A 232 20.94 -21.64 -17.80
C PHE A 232 22.03 -21.06 -18.68
N PRO A 233 21.77 -20.80 -19.97
CA PRO A 233 22.69 -20.05 -20.82
C PRO A 233 23.05 -18.70 -20.21
N THR A 234 24.34 -18.34 -20.20
CA THR A 234 24.81 -17.06 -19.64
C THR A 234 24.50 -15.87 -20.54
N LYS A 235 24.19 -16.13 -21.81
CA LYS A 235 23.65 -15.12 -22.72
C LYS A 235 22.18 -14.86 -22.34
N VAL A 236 21.88 -13.61 -22.02
CA VAL A 236 20.54 -13.13 -21.64
C VAL A 236 19.91 -12.28 -22.73
N SER A 237 18.60 -12.02 -22.59
CA SER A 237 17.85 -11.12 -23.47
C SER A 237 18.36 -9.66 -23.39
N ALA A 238 17.86 -8.80 -24.28
CA ALA A 238 17.81 -7.36 -24.04
C ALA A 238 17.02 -7.08 -22.74
N PRO A 239 17.13 -5.86 -22.16
CA PRO A 239 16.30 -5.47 -21.03
C PRO A 239 14.79 -5.65 -21.32
N ILE A 240 14.07 -6.26 -20.39
CA ILE A 240 12.60 -6.42 -20.46
C ILE A 240 11.85 -5.29 -19.76
N THR A 241 12.56 -4.46 -19.00
CA THR A 241 12.03 -3.30 -18.28
C THR A 241 12.43 -1.99 -18.98
N GLY A 242 11.70 -0.90 -18.68
CA GLY A 242 11.95 0.42 -19.25
C GLY A 242 13.24 1.09 -18.75
N LYS A 243 13.36 2.39 -18.96
CA LYS A 243 14.54 3.18 -18.57
C LYS A 243 14.59 3.58 -17.09
N TYR A 244 13.83 2.94 -16.25
CA TYR A 244 13.82 3.09 -14.80
C TYR A 244 14.62 1.97 -14.14
N TRP A 245 15.00 2.14 -12.89
CA TRP A 245 15.69 1.11 -12.13
C TRP A 245 14.68 0.09 -11.58
N ALA A 246 14.91 -1.19 -11.88
CA ALA A 246 14.04 -2.30 -11.51
C ALA A 246 14.84 -3.38 -10.80
N GLU A 247 14.26 -3.98 -9.74
CA GLU A 247 14.86 -5.07 -8.98
C GLU A 247 13.80 -6.04 -8.43
N GLY A 248 14.23 -7.16 -7.84
CA GLY A 248 13.34 -8.10 -7.16
C GLY A 248 12.28 -8.73 -8.06
N PRO A 249 12.62 -9.35 -9.21
CA PRO A 249 11.62 -9.93 -10.10
C PRO A 249 10.84 -11.05 -9.43
N ALA A 250 9.50 -11.02 -9.61
CA ALA A 250 8.56 -12.03 -9.18
C ALA A 250 7.71 -12.48 -10.38
N PRO A 251 8.18 -13.47 -11.17
CA PRO A 251 7.45 -13.96 -12.32
C PRO A 251 6.25 -14.82 -11.90
N LEU A 252 5.13 -14.67 -12.61
CA LEU A 252 3.90 -15.43 -12.40
C LEU A 252 3.13 -15.60 -13.71
N PHE A 253 2.66 -16.80 -13.98
CA PHE A 253 1.66 -17.03 -15.01
C PHE A 253 0.25 -16.82 -14.44
N VAL A 254 -0.51 -15.91 -15.07
CA VAL A 254 -1.93 -15.68 -14.83
C VAL A 254 -2.67 -16.13 -16.10
N GLY A 255 -3.24 -17.32 -16.07
CA GLY A 255 -3.67 -17.99 -17.29
C GLY A 255 -2.47 -18.21 -18.23
N ASP A 256 -2.59 -17.74 -19.47
CA ASP A 256 -1.54 -17.84 -20.49
C ASP A 256 -0.58 -16.65 -20.50
N THR A 257 -0.82 -15.64 -19.69
CA THR A 257 -0.01 -14.41 -19.64
C THR A 257 1.07 -14.54 -18.59
N LEU A 258 2.32 -14.32 -18.98
CA LEU A 258 3.44 -14.21 -18.05
C LEU A 258 3.59 -12.77 -17.59
N TYR A 259 3.38 -12.52 -16.30
CA TYR A 259 3.73 -11.27 -15.63
C TYR A 259 5.08 -11.41 -14.94
N VAL A 260 5.85 -10.33 -14.93
CA VAL A 260 7.02 -10.16 -14.04
C VAL A 260 6.77 -8.88 -13.26
N TYR A 261 6.48 -9.03 -11.97
CA TYR A 261 6.37 -7.91 -11.05
C TYR A 261 7.75 -7.54 -10.52
N PHE A 262 7.97 -6.26 -10.20
CA PHE A 262 9.27 -5.80 -9.72
C PHE A 262 9.16 -4.48 -8.95
N ASP A 263 10.16 -4.21 -8.13
CA ASP A 263 10.31 -2.98 -7.37
C ASP A 263 10.97 -1.89 -8.22
N LYS A 264 10.25 -0.82 -8.52
CA LYS A 264 10.78 0.42 -9.09
C LYS A 264 11.32 1.30 -7.95
N TYR A 265 12.36 0.82 -7.29
CA TYR A 265 12.83 1.30 -5.99
C TYR A 265 13.26 2.77 -5.93
N ARG A 266 13.55 3.40 -7.06
CA ARG A 266 13.78 4.85 -7.15
C ARG A 266 12.49 5.64 -7.22
N ASP A 267 11.43 5.02 -7.72
CA ASP A 267 10.11 5.62 -7.86
C ASP A 267 9.21 5.30 -6.65
N HIS A 268 9.72 4.52 -5.67
CA HIS A 268 8.99 4.05 -4.49
C HIS A 268 7.64 3.39 -4.81
N ARG A 269 7.57 2.65 -5.92
CA ARG A 269 6.37 1.92 -6.34
C ARG A 269 6.72 0.57 -6.97
N TYR A 270 5.77 -0.34 -6.90
CA TYR A 270 5.85 -1.60 -7.61
C TYR A 270 5.36 -1.43 -9.06
N GLY A 271 5.89 -2.23 -9.97
CA GLY A 271 5.51 -2.24 -11.37
C GLY A 271 5.45 -3.64 -11.94
N ALA A 272 5.04 -3.76 -13.19
CA ALA A 272 5.01 -5.03 -13.91
C ALA A 272 5.29 -4.86 -15.40
N VAL A 273 5.90 -5.89 -15.99
CA VAL A 273 5.84 -6.14 -17.43
C VAL A 273 5.07 -7.42 -17.68
N ARG A 274 4.41 -7.53 -18.83
CA ARG A 274 3.73 -8.77 -19.25
C ARG A 274 4.24 -9.25 -20.60
N SER A 275 4.12 -10.55 -20.80
CA SER A 275 4.33 -11.21 -22.08
C SER A 275 3.13 -12.10 -22.42
N LEU A 276 2.66 -11.98 -23.66
CA LEU A 276 1.56 -12.80 -24.21
C LEU A 276 2.08 -13.94 -25.09
N ASP A 277 3.39 -14.01 -25.31
CA ASP A 277 4.07 -14.94 -26.20
C ASP A 277 5.17 -15.75 -25.46
N HIS A 278 4.86 -16.11 -24.22
CA HIS A 278 5.73 -16.94 -23.37
C HIS A 278 7.10 -16.30 -23.08
N GLY A 279 7.15 -14.94 -23.00
CA GLY A 279 8.35 -14.18 -22.62
C GLY A 279 9.30 -13.87 -23.79
N GLU A 280 8.82 -13.89 -25.03
CA GLU A 280 9.61 -13.44 -26.19
C GLU A 280 9.56 -11.92 -26.33
N THR A 281 8.35 -11.32 -26.19
CA THR A 281 8.15 -9.86 -26.21
C THR A 281 7.51 -9.39 -24.90
N TRP A 282 7.74 -8.13 -24.55
CA TRP A 282 7.34 -7.58 -23.26
C TRP A 282 6.69 -6.21 -23.41
N GLU A 283 5.61 -6.01 -22.66
CA GLU A 283 4.90 -4.76 -22.53
C GLU A 283 4.95 -4.27 -21.09
N ASP A 284 5.25 -2.99 -20.87
CA ASP A 284 5.17 -2.37 -19.54
C ASP A 284 3.71 -2.10 -19.19
N VAL A 285 3.25 -2.69 -18.11
CA VAL A 285 1.88 -2.58 -17.59
C VAL A 285 1.88 -2.08 -16.14
N SER A 286 2.94 -1.35 -15.76
CA SER A 286 3.10 -0.82 -14.40
C SER A 286 1.93 0.05 -13.93
N ASP A 287 1.22 0.71 -14.85
CA ASP A 287 0.06 1.54 -14.53
C ASP A 287 -1.26 0.75 -14.49
N GLN A 288 -1.22 -0.56 -14.77
CA GLN A 288 -2.38 -1.46 -14.72
C GLN A 288 -2.36 -2.36 -13.46
N VAL A 289 -1.31 -2.30 -12.65
CA VAL A 289 -1.18 -3.09 -11.44
C VAL A 289 -1.27 -2.23 -10.20
N SER A 290 -1.96 -2.72 -9.17
CA SER A 290 -1.99 -2.10 -7.86
C SER A 290 -1.41 -3.03 -6.80
N PHE A 291 -0.62 -2.48 -5.89
CA PHE A 291 0.04 -3.21 -4.82
C PHE A 291 -0.12 -2.47 -3.48
N PRO A 292 -0.03 -3.18 -2.35
CA PRO A 292 0.10 -2.55 -1.05
C PRO A 292 1.26 -1.55 -1.05
N ARG A 293 1.04 -0.40 -0.44
CA ARG A 293 2.08 0.63 -0.36
C ARG A 293 3.28 0.15 0.48
N GLY A 294 4.47 0.58 0.10
CA GLY A 294 5.70 0.19 0.80
C GLY A 294 6.17 -1.25 0.55
N ILE A 295 5.45 -2.00 -0.28
CA ILE A 295 5.85 -3.35 -0.69
C ILE A 295 7.25 -3.35 -1.29
N ARG A 296 8.07 -4.28 -0.86
CA ARG A 296 9.41 -4.54 -1.39
C ARG A 296 9.52 -5.98 -1.85
N HIS A 297 10.62 -6.32 -2.47
CA HIS A 297 10.90 -7.60 -3.10
C HIS A 297 10.25 -8.81 -2.44
N GLY A 298 9.76 -9.75 -3.26
CA GLY A 298 9.12 -10.95 -2.77
C GLY A 298 8.95 -12.00 -3.85
N THR A 299 7.95 -12.85 -3.69
CA THR A 299 7.65 -13.92 -4.64
C THR A 299 6.15 -14.03 -4.85
N ALA A 300 5.74 -14.03 -6.12
CA ALA A 300 4.37 -14.35 -6.52
C ALA A 300 4.25 -15.86 -6.75
N PHE A 301 3.16 -16.47 -6.28
CA PHE A 301 2.91 -17.90 -6.46
C PHE A 301 1.41 -18.21 -6.51
N VAL A 302 1.08 -19.34 -7.12
CA VAL A 302 -0.30 -19.82 -7.28
C VAL A 302 -0.71 -20.63 -6.06
N VAL A 303 -1.94 -20.47 -5.62
CA VAL A 303 -2.56 -21.29 -4.55
C VAL A 303 -4.01 -21.65 -4.93
N ASP A 304 -4.58 -22.61 -4.23
CA ASP A 304 -6.02 -22.82 -4.22
C ASP A 304 -6.70 -21.61 -3.54
N ALA A 305 -7.85 -21.17 -4.06
CA ALA A 305 -8.57 -20.01 -3.52
C ALA A 305 -8.96 -20.20 -2.04
N SER A 306 -9.19 -21.45 -1.61
CA SER A 306 -9.48 -21.77 -0.20
C SER A 306 -8.36 -21.37 0.77
N VAL A 307 -7.10 -21.33 0.31
CA VAL A 307 -5.97 -20.85 1.12
C VAL A 307 -6.13 -19.36 1.41
N VAL A 308 -6.48 -18.57 0.39
CA VAL A 308 -6.74 -17.12 0.54
C VAL A 308 -7.95 -16.88 1.44
N GLU A 309 -9.03 -17.63 1.24
CA GLU A 309 -10.24 -17.56 2.08
C GLU A 309 -9.93 -17.83 3.55
N ALA A 310 -9.10 -18.85 3.83
CA ALA A 310 -8.66 -19.16 5.20
C ALA A 310 -7.79 -18.04 5.81
N LEU A 311 -6.90 -17.45 5.03
CA LEU A 311 -6.08 -16.32 5.46
C LEU A 311 -6.93 -15.07 5.74
N ILE A 312 -7.93 -14.79 4.92
CA ILE A 312 -8.89 -13.71 5.12
C ILE A 312 -9.71 -13.94 6.40
N ALA A 313 -10.18 -15.16 6.63
CA ALA A 313 -10.98 -15.50 7.81
C ALA A 313 -10.19 -15.39 9.12
N ASN A 314 -8.86 -15.52 9.07
CA ASN A 314 -7.98 -15.49 10.26
C ASN A 314 -7.30 -14.13 10.49
N ARG A 315 -7.80 -13.06 9.93
CA ARG A 315 -7.16 -11.75 10.04
C ARG A 315 -7.57 -10.95 11.28
N THR A 316 -6.72 -10.01 11.65
CA THR A 316 -7.04 -8.92 12.58
C THR A 316 -7.54 -7.70 11.82
N TYR A 317 -8.41 -6.89 12.46
CA TYR A 317 -9.01 -5.70 11.83
C TYR A 317 -8.23 -4.41 12.09
N ASN A 318 -7.20 -4.44 12.91
CA ASN A 318 -6.35 -3.29 13.23
C ASN A 318 -4.89 -3.60 12.91
N PRO A 319 -4.21 -2.71 12.19
CA PRO A 319 -4.75 -1.51 11.54
C PRO A 319 -5.63 -1.85 10.32
N LEU A 320 -6.61 -0.99 10.01
CA LEU A 320 -7.48 -1.15 8.84
C LEU A 320 -6.69 -0.97 7.55
N ILE A 321 -5.87 0.08 7.49
CA ILE A 321 -4.89 0.36 6.43
C ILE A 321 -3.51 0.40 7.08
N PRO A 322 -2.61 -0.53 6.73
CA PRO A 322 -1.25 -0.59 7.28
C PRO A 322 -0.31 0.35 6.54
N ASP A 323 -0.61 1.63 6.53
CA ASP A 323 0.16 2.66 5.83
C ASP A 323 0.19 3.95 6.66
N ASN A 324 1.08 4.87 6.34
CA ASN A 324 1.15 6.19 6.96
C ASN A 324 -0.03 7.05 6.49
N VAL A 325 -1.20 6.78 7.03
CA VAL A 325 -2.46 7.45 6.73
C VAL A 325 -3.02 8.07 8.01
N ALA A 326 -3.13 9.39 8.01
CA ALA A 326 -3.76 10.13 9.07
C ALA A 326 -5.17 10.63 8.65
N ASP A 327 -5.92 11.15 9.61
CA ASP A 327 -7.21 11.81 9.41
C ASP A 327 -8.18 10.99 8.54
N PRO A 328 -8.45 9.72 8.86
CA PRO A 328 -9.24 8.85 8.01
C PRO A 328 -10.68 9.34 7.88
N SER A 329 -11.19 9.38 6.66
CA SER A 329 -12.57 9.69 6.33
C SER A 329 -13.17 8.59 5.46
N VAL A 330 -14.32 8.04 5.87
CA VAL A 330 -15.03 6.99 5.15
C VAL A 330 -16.39 7.44 4.70
N SER A 331 -16.70 7.17 3.44
CA SER A 331 -18.04 7.33 2.85
C SER A 331 -18.48 6.03 2.20
N LYS A 332 -19.78 5.75 2.20
CA LYS A 332 -20.36 4.58 1.52
C LYS A 332 -21.30 5.04 0.42
N PHE A 333 -21.07 4.54 -0.79
CA PHE A 333 -21.94 4.79 -1.93
C PHE A 333 -22.32 3.45 -2.56
N GLY A 334 -23.62 3.18 -2.60
CA GLY A 334 -24.14 1.86 -2.99
C GLY A 334 -23.64 0.78 -2.02
N ASP A 335 -22.96 -0.24 -2.55
CA ASP A 335 -22.37 -1.35 -1.80
C ASP A 335 -20.87 -1.19 -1.50
N THR A 336 -20.29 -0.03 -1.83
CA THR A 336 -18.85 0.21 -1.78
C THR A 336 -18.49 1.30 -0.78
N TYR A 337 -17.50 1.02 0.05
CA TYR A 337 -16.87 1.95 0.98
C TYR A 337 -15.66 2.59 0.34
N TYR A 338 -15.46 3.89 0.58
CA TYR A 338 -14.33 4.68 0.11
C TYR A 338 -13.65 5.32 1.30
N LEU A 339 -12.36 5.08 1.46
CA LEU A 339 -11.54 5.66 2.52
C LEU A 339 -10.56 6.66 1.90
N TYR A 340 -10.60 7.87 2.42
CA TYR A 340 -9.69 8.96 2.12
C TYR A 340 -8.87 9.28 3.37
N GLY A 341 -7.68 9.81 3.20
CA GLY A 341 -6.85 10.17 4.34
C GLY A 341 -5.70 11.08 3.96
N THR A 342 -5.13 11.73 4.95
CA THR A 342 -3.86 12.44 4.83
C THR A 342 -2.76 11.40 4.65
N THR A 343 -1.92 11.55 3.63
CA THR A 343 -0.76 10.68 3.43
C THR A 343 0.51 11.40 3.86
N ASP A 344 1.16 10.89 4.89
CA ASP A 344 2.41 11.41 5.42
C ASP A 344 3.58 10.62 4.83
N LEU A 345 4.34 11.23 3.91
CA LEU A 345 5.48 10.56 3.25
C LEU A 345 6.77 10.63 4.05
N ASP A 346 6.96 11.69 4.81
CA ASP A 346 8.13 11.93 5.64
C ASP A 346 7.68 12.41 7.01
N TYR A 347 8.39 12.00 8.04
CA TYR A 347 8.17 12.36 9.45
C TYR A 347 8.26 13.88 9.74
N GLY A 348 8.32 14.71 8.73
CA GLY A 348 8.24 16.15 8.82
C GLY A 348 6.98 16.66 8.12
N LEU A 349 6.23 17.51 8.78
CA LEU A 349 5.04 18.20 8.24
C LEU A 349 5.34 19.08 7.01
N GLU A 350 6.55 19.06 6.48
CA GLU A 350 6.97 19.88 5.35
C GLU A 350 6.47 19.38 4.01
N ARG A 351 6.17 18.06 3.89
CA ARG A 351 5.66 17.42 2.68
C ARG A 351 4.54 16.45 3.02
N ALA A 352 3.41 16.60 2.37
CA ALA A 352 2.38 15.57 2.34
C ALA A 352 2.58 14.65 1.13
N GLY A 353 2.10 13.43 1.24
CA GLY A 353 1.99 12.51 0.11
C GLY A 353 0.91 12.94 -0.89
N THR A 354 0.86 12.21 -1.99
CA THR A 354 -0.23 12.33 -2.96
C THR A 354 -1.55 11.95 -2.29
N PRO A 355 -2.62 12.74 -2.46
CA PRO A 355 -3.96 12.34 -2.00
C PRO A 355 -4.39 11.02 -2.64
N VAL A 356 -4.72 10.04 -1.83
CA VAL A 356 -5.06 8.70 -2.30
C VAL A 356 -6.38 8.22 -1.72
N VAL A 357 -6.99 7.24 -2.40
CA VAL A 357 -8.23 6.63 -1.98
C VAL A 357 -8.11 5.10 -2.02
N TRP A 358 -8.73 4.47 -1.05
CA TRP A 358 -8.94 3.02 -0.99
C TRP A 358 -10.43 2.73 -1.11
N LYS A 359 -10.79 1.56 -1.64
CA LYS A 359 -12.18 1.09 -1.64
C LYS A 359 -12.31 -0.32 -1.11
N SER A 360 -13.48 -0.63 -0.56
CA SER A 360 -13.82 -1.94 -0.04
C SER A 360 -15.30 -2.23 -0.24
N LYS A 361 -15.66 -3.52 -0.41
CA LYS A 361 -17.06 -3.97 -0.42
C LYS A 361 -17.49 -4.62 0.87
N ASP A 362 -16.56 -4.95 1.74
CA ASP A 362 -16.79 -5.71 2.96
C ASP A 362 -16.25 -5.01 4.22
N PHE A 363 -15.67 -3.81 4.06
CA PHE A 363 -15.00 -3.02 5.13
C PHE A 363 -13.78 -3.74 5.72
N VAL A 364 -13.33 -4.76 5.07
CA VAL A 364 -12.36 -5.73 5.54
C VAL A 364 -11.18 -5.77 4.58
N ASN A 365 -11.46 -5.93 3.30
CA ASN A 365 -10.47 -5.97 2.24
C ASN A 365 -10.50 -4.64 1.50
N TRP A 366 -9.38 -3.92 1.54
CA TRP A 366 -9.26 -2.60 0.94
C TRP A 366 -8.32 -2.66 -0.27
N SER A 367 -8.79 -2.20 -1.42
CA SER A 367 -7.96 -2.01 -2.60
C SER A 367 -7.50 -0.55 -2.68
N PHE A 368 -6.23 -0.37 -3.01
CA PHE A 368 -5.65 0.94 -3.28
C PHE A 368 -6.00 1.38 -4.71
N GLU A 369 -6.70 2.50 -4.84
CA GLU A 369 -7.17 3.02 -6.14
C GLU A 369 -6.26 4.14 -6.70
N GLY A 370 -5.26 4.56 -5.95
CA GLY A 370 -4.33 5.60 -6.37
C GLY A 370 -4.79 7.01 -6.03
N SER A 371 -4.27 8.00 -6.77
CA SER A 371 -4.58 9.41 -6.51
C SER A 371 -5.98 9.78 -6.96
N HIS A 372 -6.73 10.41 -6.07
CA HIS A 372 -8.05 10.95 -6.38
C HIS A 372 -8.05 12.45 -6.79
N ILE A 373 -6.86 13.07 -6.86
CA ILE A 373 -6.65 14.42 -7.41
C ILE A 373 -5.47 14.32 -8.39
N SER A 374 -5.75 14.16 -9.68
CA SER A 374 -4.75 13.75 -10.67
C SER A 374 -3.94 14.90 -11.28
N ASP A 375 -4.46 16.12 -11.31
CA ASP A 375 -3.91 17.21 -12.10
C ASP A 375 -2.95 18.11 -11.30
N PHE A 376 -2.31 17.58 -10.26
CA PHE A 376 -1.49 18.34 -9.35
C PHE A 376 -0.14 17.66 -9.05
N ASP A 377 0.96 18.40 -9.21
CA ASP A 377 2.30 17.94 -8.85
C ASP A 377 2.63 18.33 -7.40
N TRP A 378 2.38 17.41 -6.48
CA TRP A 378 2.65 17.55 -5.04
C TRP A 378 4.14 17.66 -4.71
N SER A 379 5.02 17.27 -5.63
CA SER A 379 6.47 17.36 -5.45
C SER A 379 7.04 18.73 -5.79
N LYS A 380 6.27 19.56 -6.48
CA LYS A 380 6.71 20.86 -6.93
C LYS A 380 6.80 21.85 -5.77
N GLY A 381 7.97 22.45 -5.59
CA GLY A 381 8.16 23.51 -4.62
C GLY A 381 7.88 24.89 -5.22
N TYR A 382 7.28 25.76 -4.40
CA TYR A 382 6.87 27.11 -4.74
C TYR A 382 7.60 28.14 -3.88
N GLU A 383 8.04 29.26 -4.50
CA GLU A 383 8.63 30.36 -3.75
C GLU A 383 7.52 31.19 -3.07
N TYR A 384 7.74 31.52 -1.82
CA TYR A 384 6.89 32.45 -1.07
C TYR A 384 7.75 33.40 -0.22
N THR A 385 7.16 34.50 0.21
CA THR A 385 7.80 35.45 1.12
C THR A 385 7.17 35.27 2.49
N ASN A 386 8.00 34.95 3.51
CA ASN A 386 7.52 34.80 4.88
C ASN A 386 7.26 36.17 5.55
N ASP A 387 6.71 36.17 6.76
CA ASP A 387 6.38 37.37 7.53
C ASP A 387 7.59 38.27 7.85
N LYS A 388 8.81 37.75 7.69
CA LYS A 388 10.07 38.51 7.86
C LYS A 388 10.58 39.09 6.55
N GLY A 389 9.83 38.93 5.44
CA GLY A 389 10.24 39.39 4.12
C GLY A 389 11.30 38.51 3.43
N GLU A 390 11.58 37.31 3.95
CA GLU A 390 12.55 36.38 3.35
C GLU A 390 11.89 35.49 2.31
N LYS A 391 12.56 35.29 1.18
CA LYS A 391 12.15 34.30 0.18
C LYS A 391 12.46 32.90 0.67
N LYS A 392 11.46 32.05 0.68
CA LYS A 392 11.51 30.64 1.08
C LYS A 392 10.90 29.77 -0.03
N LYS A 393 11.17 28.48 0.03
CA LYS A 393 10.53 27.47 -0.79
C LYS A 393 9.68 26.56 0.10
N GLY A 394 8.43 26.36 -0.27
CA GLY A 394 7.49 25.47 0.44
C GLY A 394 6.70 24.63 -0.53
N TYR A 395 5.95 23.69 0.00
CA TYR A 395 5.14 22.76 -0.76
C TYR A 395 3.66 22.89 -0.37
N PHE A 396 2.78 22.54 -1.31
CA PHE A 396 1.38 22.33 -0.96
C PHE A 396 1.22 21.02 -0.23
N ARG A 397 0.30 21.01 0.73
CA ARG A 397 -0.04 19.81 1.50
C ARG A 397 -1.54 19.61 1.48
N TYR A 398 -1.94 18.38 1.35
CA TYR A 398 -3.32 17.91 1.44
C TYR A 398 -3.51 17.29 2.82
N TRP A 399 -4.44 17.81 3.61
CA TRP A 399 -4.72 17.35 4.96
C TRP A 399 -6.20 17.14 5.20
N ALA A 400 -6.51 16.23 6.11
CA ALA A 400 -7.81 16.07 6.74
C ALA A 400 -8.97 16.15 5.74
N PRO A 401 -9.11 15.16 4.84
CA PRO A 401 -10.29 15.07 4.01
C PRO A 401 -11.51 14.83 4.90
N GLY A 402 -12.52 15.68 4.80
CA GLY A 402 -13.83 15.44 5.37
C GLY A 402 -14.57 14.33 4.61
N ARG A 403 -15.70 13.93 5.15
CA ARG A 403 -16.58 12.95 4.50
C ARG A 403 -16.98 13.43 3.11
N VAL A 404 -16.85 12.56 2.11
CA VAL A 404 -17.42 12.82 0.80
C VAL A 404 -18.93 12.66 0.89
N ILE A 405 -19.65 13.65 0.36
CA ILE A 405 -21.12 13.62 0.27
C ILE A 405 -21.56 13.56 -1.20
N GLU A 406 -22.65 12.86 -1.47
CA GLU A 406 -23.34 12.88 -2.76
C GLU A 406 -24.42 13.96 -2.77
N HIS A 407 -24.46 14.79 -3.80
CA HIS A 407 -25.49 15.78 -4.02
C HIS A 407 -25.68 16.01 -5.53
N ASP A 408 -26.93 15.94 -5.99
CA ASP A 408 -27.31 16.08 -7.41
C ASP A 408 -26.48 15.23 -8.38
N GLY A 409 -26.18 13.97 -7.98
CA GLY A 409 -25.45 13.02 -8.78
C GLY A 409 -23.95 13.33 -8.93
N LYS A 410 -23.43 14.19 -8.08
CA LYS A 410 -22.00 14.52 -7.96
C LYS A 410 -21.49 14.27 -6.55
N PHE A 411 -20.18 14.08 -6.44
CA PHE A 411 -19.49 13.81 -5.18
C PHE A 411 -18.69 15.04 -4.77
N TYR A 412 -18.89 15.49 -3.53
CA TYR A 412 -18.26 16.70 -2.98
C TYR A 412 -17.30 16.29 -1.86
N LEU A 413 -16.04 16.65 -2.01
CA LEU A 413 -14.97 16.45 -1.03
C LEU A 413 -14.62 17.81 -0.39
N TYR A 414 -14.74 17.90 0.93
CA TYR A 414 -14.26 19.02 1.72
C TYR A 414 -12.89 18.67 2.28
N VAL A 415 -11.88 19.46 1.97
CA VAL A 415 -10.50 19.09 2.32
C VAL A 415 -9.65 20.31 2.64
N THR A 416 -8.75 20.14 3.58
CA THR A 416 -7.78 21.16 3.94
C THR A 416 -6.62 21.17 2.95
N PHE A 417 -6.33 22.36 2.39
CA PHE A 417 -5.06 22.62 1.73
C PHE A 417 -4.22 23.56 2.57
N VAL A 418 -2.95 23.20 2.74
CA VAL A 418 -1.94 24.08 3.34
C VAL A 418 -1.05 24.59 2.23
N LYS A 419 -1.09 25.88 2.01
CA LYS A 419 -0.28 26.59 1.00
C LYS A 419 1.14 26.81 1.52
N PRO A 420 2.15 26.99 0.65
CA PRO A 420 3.46 27.49 1.03
C PRO A 420 3.35 28.71 1.95
N GLY A 421 4.07 28.68 3.08
CA GLY A 421 3.93 29.70 4.13
C GLY A 421 2.85 29.42 5.18
N ASP A 422 2.39 28.16 5.26
CA ASP A 422 1.47 27.64 6.28
C ASP A 422 0.09 28.31 6.34
N LYS A 423 -0.33 28.92 5.23
CA LYS A 423 -1.70 29.40 5.09
C LYS A 423 -2.63 28.24 4.80
N MET A 424 -3.63 28.04 5.65
CA MET A 424 -4.54 26.91 5.61
C MET A 424 -5.94 27.34 5.22
N GLY A 425 -6.71 26.46 4.62
CA GLY A 425 -8.12 26.62 4.37
C GLY A 425 -8.77 25.31 3.96
N THR A 426 -10.06 25.16 4.26
CA THR A 426 -10.89 24.07 3.75
C THR A 426 -11.52 24.47 2.43
N TYR A 427 -11.38 23.63 1.43
CA TYR A 427 -11.86 23.82 0.05
C TYR A 427 -12.88 22.74 -0.29
N VAL A 428 -13.72 23.02 -1.28
CA VAL A 428 -14.68 22.04 -1.82
C VAL A 428 -14.25 21.64 -3.22
N LEU A 429 -14.09 20.34 -3.43
CA LEU A 429 -13.82 19.76 -4.73
C LEU A 429 -14.99 18.88 -5.16
N VAL A 430 -15.18 18.71 -6.46
CA VAL A 430 -16.27 17.93 -7.03
C VAL A 430 -15.74 16.87 -7.99
N ALA A 431 -16.39 15.70 -8.01
CA ALA A 431 -16.11 14.62 -8.95
C ALA A 431 -17.43 14.01 -9.48
N ASP A 432 -17.31 13.30 -10.60
CA ASP A 432 -18.42 12.50 -11.14
C ASP A 432 -18.48 11.10 -10.51
N HIS A 433 -17.37 10.67 -9.86
CA HIS A 433 -17.25 9.37 -9.20
C HIS A 433 -16.63 9.52 -7.81
N PRO A 434 -16.96 8.67 -6.84
CA PRO A 434 -16.41 8.77 -5.49
C PRO A 434 -14.89 8.56 -5.42
N GLU A 435 -14.29 7.79 -6.30
CA GLU A 435 -12.84 7.65 -6.42
C GLU A 435 -12.16 8.83 -7.12
N GLY A 436 -12.93 9.82 -7.57
CA GLY A 436 -12.41 11.00 -8.27
C GLY A 436 -12.35 10.81 -9.81
N PRO A 437 -11.54 11.58 -10.55
CA PRO A 437 -10.70 12.66 -10.02
C PRO A 437 -11.52 13.85 -9.51
N PHE A 438 -11.22 14.30 -8.31
CA PHE A 438 -11.81 15.49 -7.74
C PHE A 438 -11.15 16.75 -8.29
N ARG A 439 -11.96 17.76 -8.60
CA ARG A 439 -11.52 19.03 -9.18
C ARG A 439 -12.17 20.20 -8.48
N PHE A 440 -11.50 21.34 -8.49
CA PHE A 440 -12.11 22.60 -8.04
C PHE A 440 -13.27 22.97 -8.96
N ILE A 441 -14.35 23.48 -8.37
CA ILE A 441 -15.65 23.62 -9.01
C ILE A 441 -15.64 24.52 -10.24
N GLU A 442 -14.83 25.55 -10.26
CA GLU A 442 -14.75 26.50 -11.40
C GLU A 442 -13.78 26.07 -12.52
N GLY A 443 -13.33 24.82 -12.54
CA GLY A 443 -12.43 24.29 -13.56
C GLY A 443 -11.03 24.89 -13.52
N LYS A 444 -10.73 25.70 -12.52
CA LYS A 444 -9.43 26.28 -12.24
C LYS A 444 -8.81 25.46 -11.11
N GLY A 445 -7.96 24.51 -11.45
CA GLY A 445 -7.18 23.77 -10.46
C GLY A 445 -6.39 24.74 -9.59
N LEU A 446 -6.10 24.39 -8.33
CA LEU A 446 -5.32 25.23 -7.40
C LEU A 446 -4.01 25.73 -8.02
N PHE A 447 -3.52 25.10 -9.05
CA PHE A 447 -2.25 25.45 -9.69
C PHE A 447 -2.16 24.91 -11.13
N VAL A 448 -2.74 25.62 -12.08
CA VAL A 448 -2.33 25.50 -13.47
C VAL A 448 -1.18 26.49 -13.66
N SER A 449 0.01 26.00 -13.99
CA SER A 449 1.20 26.80 -14.33
C SER A 449 1.79 27.74 -13.27
N GLY A 450 1.57 27.49 -11.97
CA GLY A 450 2.21 28.27 -10.89
C GLY A 450 1.50 29.56 -10.51
N GLU A 451 0.33 29.81 -11.07
CA GLU A 451 -0.54 30.92 -10.67
C GLU A 451 -1.51 30.49 -9.56
N GLU A 452 -1.71 31.36 -8.60
CA GLU A 452 -2.66 31.15 -7.49
C GLU A 452 -4.07 31.04 -8.06
N VAL A 453 -4.81 29.99 -7.69
CA VAL A 453 -6.18 29.82 -8.13
C VAL A 453 -7.09 30.70 -7.33
N ASP A 454 -8.00 31.31 -8.03
CA ASP A 454 -9.04 32.18 -7.53
C ASP A 454 -10.23 31.40 -6.94
N SER A 455 -9.99 30.20 -6.35
CA SER A 455 -11.00 29.45 -5.63
C SER A 455 -10.89 29.79 -4.16
N PRO A 456 -11.85 30.52 -3.58
CA PRO A 456 -11.82 30.85 -2.16
C PRO A 456 -11.99 29.57 -1.33
N ALA A 457 -11.28 29.49 -0.21
CA ALA A 457 -11.61 28.53 0.82
C ALA A 457 -13.04 28.78 1.32
N ILE A 458 -13.82 27.72 1.55
CA ILE A 458 -15.12 27.83 2.19
C ILE A 458 -14.95 28.22 3.68
N ILE A 459 -13.82 27.82 4.26
CA ILE A 459 -13.43 28.10 5.65
C ILE A 459 -11.93 28.41 5.67
N ASP A 460 -11.53 29.53 6.29
CA ASP A 460 -10.12 29.91 6.52
C ASP A 460 -9.55 29.16 7.74
N ASP A 461 -9.80 27.87 7.84
CA ASP A 461 -9.33 26.98 8.89
C ASP A 461 -9.35 25.52 8.38
N ILE A 462 -8.91 24.56 9.22
CA ILE A 462 -8.76 23.15 8.87
C ILE A 462 -9.95 22.29 9.32
N ASP A 463 -9.99 21.05 8.83
CA ASP A 463 -10.84 19.94 9.28
C ASP A 463 -12.33 20.17 9.01
N GLY A 464 -12.66 20.67 7.83
CA GLY A 464 -14.05 20.85 7.44
C GLY A 464 -14.77 19.52 7.23
N GLU A 465 -15.60 19.11 8.18
CA GLU A 465 -16.41 17.89 8.15
C GLU A 465 -17.88 18.20 7.87
N PRO A 466 -18.43 17.77 6.72
CA PRO A 466 -19.83 17.98 6.39
C PRO A 466 -20.74 16.97 7.11
N PHE A 467 -21.97 17.41 7.38
CA PHE A 467 -23.05 16.58 7.88
C PHE A 467 -24.36 16.95 7.16
N ILE A 468 -25.07 15.95 6.66
CA ILE A 468 -26.39 16.13 6.05
C ILE A 468 -27.43 15.57 7.01
N ASP A 469 -28.36 16.41 7.44
CA ASP A 469 -29.47 16.01 8.33
C ASP A 469 -30.55 15.24 7.55
N ASP A 470 -31.47 14.60 8.27
CA ASP A 470 -32.58 13.80 7.70
C ASP A 470 -33.51 14.60 6.78
N ASP A 471 -33.59 15.92 6.97
CA ASP A 471 -34.38 16.83 6.14
C ASP A 471 -33.63 17.36 4.90
N GLY A 472 -32.39 16.89 4.68
CA GLY A 472 -31.53 17.32 3.60
C GLY A 472 -30.74 18.59 3.87
N THR A 473 -30.90 19.22 5.04
CA THR A 473 -30.11 20.42 5.40
C THR A 473 -28.65 20.03 5.62
N GLY A 474 -27.74 20.77 4.98
CA GLY A 474 -26.30 20.57 5.15
C GLY A 474 -25.72 21.46 6.24
N TYR A 475 -24.75 20.91 6.93
CA TYR A 475 -23.95 21.60 7.94
C TYR A 475 -22.48 21.25 7.73
N ILE A 476 -21.57 22.09 8.24
CA ILE A 476 -20.14 21.84 8.24
C ILE A 476 -19.57 22.23 9.61
N PHE A 477 -18.66 21.37 10.10
CA PHE A 477 -17.97 21.54 11.38
C PHE A 477 -16.47 21.62 11.11
N TRP A 478 -15.73 22.41 11.92
CA TRP A 478 -14.29 22.54 11.75
C TRP A 478 -13.57 22.84 13.05
N ARG A 479 -12.27 22.94 13.00
CA ARG A 479 -11.40 23.16 14.15
C ARG A 479 -11.94 24.24 15.09
N ARG A 480 -11.62 24.12 16.39
CA ARG A 480 -12.05 25.03 17.47
C ARG A 480 -13.55 25.04 17.73
N ARG A 481 -14.24 23.95 17.40
CA ARG A 481 -15.68 23.75 17.63
C ARG A 481 -16.58 24.69 16.82
N ASN A 482 -16.07 25.19 15.72
CA ASN A 482 -16.89 26.04 14.85
C ASN A 482 -17.81 25.19 13.99
N ALA A 483 -18.96 25.75 13.65
CA ALA A 483 -19.94 25.10 12.81
C ALA A 483 -20.80 26.14 12.08
N ALA A 484 -21.32 25.77 10.91
CA ALA A 484 -22.26 26.60 10.16
C ALA A 484 -23.21 25.71 9.34
N ARG A 485 -24.28 26.31 8.81
CA ARG A 485 -25.06 25.68 7.74
C ARG A 485 -24.32 25.80 6.42
N LEU A 486 -24.53 24.81 5.56
CA LEU A 486 -24.13 24.86 4.15
C LEU A 486 -25.29 25.39 3.31
N SER A 487 -24.97 26.16 2.30
CA SER A 487 -25.91 26.58 1.25
C SER A 487 -26.52 25.36 0.54
N ALA A 488 -27.61 25.56 -0.18
CA ALA A 488 -28.32 24.49 -0.88
C ALA A 488 -27.40 23.80 -1.93
N ASP A 489 -26.52 24.55 -2.58
CA ASP A 489 -25.56 24.06 -3.56
C ASP A 489 -24.32 23.39 -2.94
N ARG A 490 -24.21 23.38 -1.61
CA ARG A 490 -23.08 22.81 -0.86
C ARG A 490 -21.72 23.52 -1.03
N LEU A 491 -21.70 24.71 -1.60
CA LEU A 491 -20.47 25.41 -1.98
C LEU A 491 -20.08 26.55 -1.06
N HIS A 492 -21.01 27.02 -0.24
CA HIS A 492 -20.86 28.21 0.60
C HIS A 492 -21.44 27.99 2.01
N LEU A 493 -21.04 28.82 2.95
CA LEU A 493 -21.72 28.89 4.23
C LEU A 493 -23.04 29.67 4.07
N ASP A 494 -24.10 29.19 4.74
CA ASP A 494 -25.39 29.85 4.83
C ASP A 494 -25.58 30.46 6.24
N GLY A 495 -25.20 31.72 6.37
CA GLY A 495 -25.21 32.47 7.62
C GLY A 495 -23.88 32.50 8.36
N GLU A 496 -23.89 33.14 9.52
CA GLU A 496 -22.70 33.32 10.36
C GLU A 496 -22.34 32.04 11.11
N PRO A 497 -21.02 31.68 11.18
CA PRO A 497 -20.57 30.57 11.99
C PRO A 497 -20.90 30.71 13.48
N VAL A 498 -21.15 29.56 14.11
CA VAL A 498 -21.32 29.46 15.57
C VAL A 498 -20.20 28.67 16.19
N THR A 499 -19.83 28.95 17.43
CA THR A 499 -18.92 28.12 18.21
C THR A 499 -19.74 27.27 19.18
N LEU A 500 -19.64 25.94 19.05
CA LEU A 500 -20.36 24.99 19.89
C LEU A 500 -19.83 25.02 21.32
N LYS A 501 -20.73 24.98 22.28
CA LYS A 501 -20.38 24.89 23.70
C LYS A 501 -20.12 23.42 24.06
N THR A 502 -18.94 23.13 24.53
CA THR A 502 -18.54 21.79 24.97
C THR A 502 -18.16 21.76 26.44
N ALA A 503 -18.24 20.59 27.08
CA ALA A 503 -17.86 20.43 28.47
C ALA A 503 -16.36 20.61 28.71
N ARG A 504 -15.53 20.28 27.71
CA ARG A 504 -14.08 20.41 27.78
C ARG A 504 -13.59 21.58 26.95
N GLN A 505 -12.67 22.31 27.50
CA GLN A 505 -12.03 23.48 26.88
C GLN A 505 -10.62 23.13 26.37
N GLY A 506 -9.97 24.06 25.71
CA GLY A 506 -8.64 23.92 25.12
C GLY A 506 -8.69 23.67 23.61
N TYR A 507 -7.57 23.26 23.04
CA TYR A 507 -7.46 22.94 21.61
C TYR A 507 -8.40 21.78 21.23
N SER A 508 -9.03 21.89 20.08
CA SER A 508 -9.82 20.80 19.51
C SER A 508 -9.81 20.87 18.00
N GLU A 509 -9.75 19.69 17.39
CA GLU A 509 -9.75 19.46 15.95
C GLU A 509 -10.52 18.19 15.62
N GLY A 510 -10.49 17.72 14.35
CA GLY A 510 -11.13 16.50 13.90
C GLY A 510 -12.59 16.40 14.35
N PRO A 511 -13.42 17.44 14.14
CA PRO A 511 -14.82 17.39 14.54
C PRO A 511 -15.58 16.45 13.63
N LEU A 512 -16.59 15.78 14.18
CA LEU A 512 -17.57 15.09 13.36
C LEU A 512 -18.97 15.16 13.99
N MET A 513 -19.97 15.05 13.15
CA MET A 513 -21.37 15.01 13.55
C MET A 513 -22.05 13.77 12.99
N PHE A 514 -22.85 13.10 13.82
CA PHE A 514 -23.80 12.10 13.36
C PHE A 514 -25.09 12.19 14.17
N LYS A 515 -26.16 11.60 13.62
CA LYS A 515 -27.46 11.55 14.28
C LYS A 515 -27.93 10.12 14.45
N ARG A 516 -28.44 9.79 15.64
CA ARG A 516 -29.06 8.50 15.91
C ARG A 516 -30.30 8.67 16.76
N LYS A 517 -31.43 8.11 16.33
CA LYS A 517 -32.70 8.12 17.06
C LYS A 517 -33.09 9.52 17.53
N GLY A 518 -32.90 10.54 16.66
CA GLY A 518 -33.24 11.94 16.93
C GLY A 518 -32.28 12.66 17.89
N ILE A 519 -31.12 12.08 18.18
CA ILE A 519 -30.08 12.72 18.99
C ILE A 519 -28.87 13.01 18.08
N TYR A 520 -28.40 14.26 18.11
CA TYR A 520 -27.14 14.66 17.46
C TYR A 520 -25.98 14.39 18.41
N TYR A 521 -24.93 13.79 17.89
CA TYR A 521 -23.69 13.53 18.58
C TYR A 521 -22.57 14.33 17.92
N TYR A 522 -22.07 15.31 18.64
CA TYR A 522 -20.89 16.08 18.24
C TYR A 522 -19.66 15.46 18.89
N VAL A 523 -18.78 14.90 18.06
CA VAL A 523 -17.50 14.32 18.48
C VAL A 523 -16.37 15.28 18.14
N TYR A 524 -15.39 15.36 19.00
CA TYR A 524 -14.23 16.23 18.81
C TYR A 524 -12.99 15.67 19.49
N THR A 525 -11.85 15.86 18.83
CA THR A 525 -10.53 15.46 19.34
C THR A 525 -9.95 16.59 20.17
N LEU A 526 -9.38 16.26 21.30
CA LEU A 526 -8.72 17.17 22.25
C LEU A 526 -7.23 16.85 22.34
N SER A 527 -6.43 17.82 22.78
CA SER A 527 -4.97 17.73 22.83
C SER A 527 -4.34 17.62 21.43
N GLY A 528 -3.17 17.02 21.33
CA GLY A 528 -2.46 16.78 20.10
C GLY A 528 -1.45 15.65 20.24
N ASN A 529 -1.08 15.05 19.11
CA ASN A 529 -0.08 13.99 19.01
C ASN A 529 -0.41 12.78 19.90
N GLN A 530 0.56 12.20 20.56
CA GLN A 530 0.40 11.02 21.43
C GLN A 530 -0.61 11.18 22.58
N ASN A 531 -1.09 12.39 22.83
CA ASN A 531 -2.04 12.69 23.90
C ASN A 531 -3.47 12.94 23.40
N TYR A 532 -3.78 12.59 22.18
CA TYR A 532 -5.14 12.71 21.66
C TYR A 532 -6.13 11.95 22.53
N VAL A 533 -7.27 12.58 22.74
CA VAL A 533 -8.48 11.97 23.33
C VAL A 533 -9.70 12.41 22.54
N ASN A 534 -10.67 11.52 22.40
CA ASN A 534 -11.92 11.81 21.71
C ASN A 534 -13.04 11.91 22.73
N ALA A 535 -13.74 13.06 22.68
CA ALA A 535 -14.87 13.36 23.54
C ALA A 535 -16.11 13.65 22.71
N TYR A 536 -17.29 13.58 23.32
CA TYR A 536 -18.54 13.89 22.65
C TYR A 536 -19.54 14.67 23.49
N MET A 537 -20.43 15.36 22.83
CA MET A 537 -21.59 16.05 23.37
C MET A 537 -22.86 15.58 22.65
N MET A 538 -24.00 15.71 23.28
CA MET A 538 -25.29 15.31 22.70
C MET A 538 -26.25 16.48 22.64
N SER A 539 -27.08 16.55 21.59
CA SER A 539 -28.20 17.48 21.48
C SER A 539 -29.46 16.78 20.97
N ARG A 540 -30.62 17.19 21.50
CA ARG A 540 -31.93 16.80 20.97
C ARG A 540 -32.63 17.96 20.22
N GLU A 541 -31.98 19.11 20.13
CA GLU A 541 -32.54 20.32 19.56
C GLU A 541 -32.07 20.54 18.12
N SER A 542 -30.76 20.61 17.92
CA SER A 542 -30.18 21.03 16.66
C SER A 542 -28.71 20.57 16.55
N PRO A 543 -28.17 20.39 15.34
CA PRO A 543 -26.73 20.17 15.16
C PRO A 543 -25.86 21.39 15.50
N LEU A 544 -26.46 22.57 15.72
CA LEU A 544 -25.74 23.82 16.05
C LEU A 544 -25.96 24.31 17.48
N SER A 545 -26.88 23.71 18.25
CA SER A 545 -27.23 24.19 19.61
C SER A 545 -27.74 23.06 20.51
N GLY A 546 -27.95 23.36 21.79
CA GLY A 546 -28.56 22.45 22.75
C GLY A 546 -27.66 21.34 23.23
N PHE A 547 -26.35 21.45 23.05
CA PHE A 547 -25.40 20.41 23.43
C PHE A 547 -25.20 20.30 24.95
N VAL A 548 -25.40 19.11 25.46
CA VAL A 548 -25.17 18.75 26.85
C VAL A 548 -24.14 17.60 26.95
N LYS A 549 -23.42 17.59 28.06
CA LYS A 549 -22.52 16.48 28.38
C LYS A 549 -23.33 15.21 28.66
N PRO A 550 -22.90 14.02 28.18
CA PRO A 550 -23.54 12.75 28.54
C PRO A 550 -23.45 12.49 30.07
N GLU A 551 -24.38 11.70 30.59
CA GLU A 551 -24.22 11.16 31.93
C GLU A 551 -22.98 10.26 32.00
N GLY A 552 -22.13 10.49 32.99
CA GLY A 552 -20.87 9.76 33.14
C GLY A 552 -19.70 10.36 32.37
N ASN A 553 -18.92 9.51 31.70
CA ASN A 553 -17.73 9.91 30.97
C ASN A 553 -18.06 10.34 29.55
N ASP A 554 -17.60 11.53 29.18
CA ASP A 554 -17.70 12.07 27.82
C ASP A 554 -16.52 11.72 26.93
N ILE A 555 -15.44 11.12 27.49
CA ILE A 555 -14.32 10.56 26.73
C ILE A 555 -14.61 9.12 26.44
N PHE A 556 -14.54 8.71 25.17
CA PHE A 556 -14.77 7.33 24.76
C PHE A 556 -13.52 6.65 24.17
N LEU A 557 -12.50 7.43 23.76
CA LEU A 557 -11.25 6.92 23.25
C LEU A 557 -10.08 7.81 23.70
N PHE A 558 -9.01 7.19 24.19
CA PHE A 558 -7.85 7.88 24.74
C PHE A 558 -6.58 7.03 24.59
N SER A 559 -5.44 7.68 24.75
CA SER A 559 -4.12 7.02 24.70
C SER A 559 -3.98 6.01 25.85
N ALA A 560 -3.61 4.78 25.53
CA ALA A 560 -3.39 3.67 26.46
C ALA A 560 -2.12 2.90 26.06
N PRO A 561 -0.92 3.45 26.34
CA PRO A 561 0.37 2.87 25.93
C PRO A 561 0.58 1.43 26.41
N GLU A 562 0.01 1.07 27.55
CA GLU A 562 0.01 -0.28 28.09
C GLU A 562 -0.72 -1.31 27.20
N ASN A 563 -1.62 -0.83 26.35
CA ASN A 563 -2.35 -1.62 25.35
C ASN A 563 -1.84 -1.35 23.93
N GLN A 564 -0.69 -0.70 23.79
CA GLN A 564 -0.09 -0.29 22.51
C GLN A 564 -1.00 0.65 21.70
N VAL A 565 -1.68 1.59 22.35
CA VAL A 565 -2.53 2.62 21.73
C VAL A 565 -1.97 3.99 22.09
N TRP A 566 -1.46 4.71 21.09
CA TRP A 566 -0.83 6.03 21.28
C TRP A 566 -1.58 7.11 20.49
N GLY A 567 -2.19 8.03 21.19
CA GLY A 567 -2.82 9.22 20.62
C GLY A 567 -3.88 8.95 19.56
N PRO A 568 -4.89 8.08 19.83
CA PRO A 568 -5.96 7.83 18.89
C PRO A 568 -6.79 9.11 18.71
N GLY A 569 -6.80 9.67 17.52
CA GLY A 569 -7.45 10.96 17.28
C GLY A 569 -7.94 11.15 15.88
N HIS A 570 -8.44 12.32 15.60
CA HIS A 570 -8.95 12.79 14.31
C HIS A 570 -9.57 11.67 13.48
N GLY A 571 -10.74 11.20 13.91
CA GLY A 571 -11.38 10.04 13.32
C GLY A 571 -12.68 10.37 12.59
N ASN A 572 -13.24 9.34 12.00
CA ASN A 572 -14.53 9.37 11.34
C ASN A 572 -15.43 8.25 11.85
N ILE A 573 -16.74 8.46 11.87
CA ILE A 573 -17.73 7.45 12.24
C ILE A 573 -18.46 6.94 11.02
N PHE A 574 -18.54 5.63 10.92
CA PHE A 574 -19.32 4.91 9.95
C PHE A 574 -20.41 4.08 10.65
N TYR A 575 -21.64 4.13 10.14
CA TYR A 575 -22.72 3.30 10.62
C TYR A 575 -22.87 2.05 9.74
N ASP A 576 -22.75 0.88 10.35
CA ASP A 576 -23.02 -0.39 9.68
C ASP A 576 -24.48 -0.81 9.95
N GLU A 577 -25.30 -0.71 8.93
CA GLU A 577 -26.72 -1.08 8.99
C GLU A 577 -26.94 -2.57 9.24
N LYS A 578 -25.98 -3.43 8.84
CA LYS A 578 -26.10 -4.89 8.99
C LYS A 578 -25.99 -5.34 10.44
N THR A 579 -25.13 -4.68 11.19
CA THR A 579 -24.87 -5.02 12.61
C THR A 579 -25.55 -4.06 13.59
N ASP A 580 -26.17 -2.95 13.12
CA ASP A 580 -26.67 -1.82 13.93
C ASP A 580 -25.58 -1.21 14.83
N GLU A 581 -24.33 -1.17 14.30
CA GLU A 581 -23.15 -0.68 15.02
C GLU A 581 -22.57 0.57 14.39
N TYR A 582 -21.91 1.39 15.22
CA TYR A 582 -21.07 2.49 14.75
C TYR A 582 -19.61 2.10 14.88
N ILE A 583 -18.89 2.19 13.78
CA ILE A 583 -17.46 1.92 13.70
C ILE A 583 -16.74 3.27 13.70
N PHE A 584 -15.85 3.48 14.65
CA PHE A 584 -15.02 4.68 14.71
C PHE A 584 -13.63 4.36 14.15
N LEU A 585 -13.27 5.04 13.08
CA LEU A 585 -11.93 5.03 12.51
C LEU A 585 -11.12 6.16 13.12
N TYR A 586 -9.85 5.95 13.35
CA TYR A 586 -8.98 6.97 13.91
C TYR A 586 -7.55 6.79 13.41
N LEU A 587 -6.78 7.86 13.43
CA LEU A 587 -5.33 7.78 13.29
C LEU A 587 -4.70 7.36 14.62
N GLU A 588 -3.53 6.71 14.55
CA GLU A 588 -2.72 6.37 15.71
C GLU A 588 -1.27 6.80 15.47
N TYR A 589 -0.67 7.45 16.46
CA TYR A 589 0.68 8.00 16.32
C TYR A 589 1.80 6.97 16.49
N GLY A 590 1.53 5.77 16.95
CA GLY A 590 2.55 4.77 17.23
C GLY A 590 3.52 5.17 18.36
N ASP A 591 4.40 4.23 18.71
CA ASP A 591 5.47 4.47 19.70
C ASP A 591 6.52 5.40 19.11
N GLY A 592 6.68 6.56 19.70
CA GLY A 592 7.63 7.59 19.24
C GLY A 592 6.98 8.82 18.56
N GLY A 593 5.64 8.86 18.43
CA GLY A 593 4.89 10.02 17.93
C GLY A 593 4.92 10.17 16.41
N THR A 594 5.06 9.06 15.71
CA THR A 594 4.94 8.97 14.25
C THR A 594 3.60 8.35 13.87
N THR A 595 2.96 8.89 12.86
CA THR A 595 1.74 8.32 12.27
C THR A 595 2.05 7.20 11.30
#